data_6540dffe353cf227d45f806032715e7f
#
_entry.id   6540dffe353cf227d45f806032715e7f
#
_cell.length_a   1.000
_cell.length_b   1.000
_cell.length_c   1.000
_cell.angle_alpha   90.00
_cell.angle_beta   90.00
_cell.angle_gamma   90.00
#
_symmetry.space_group_name_H-M   'P 1'
#
loop_
_entity.id
_entity.type
_entity.pdbx_description
1 polymer ?
#
loop_
_entity_poly.entity_id
_entity_poly.type
_entity_poly.pdbx_seq_one_letter_code
_entity_poly.pdbx_strand_id
1 'polypeptide(L)'
;MYNEKIVEILQNPKNVGIIKGANAVGKACSDVCSDILKFYLMIDDGVVIEAKFKTFGGSALIAVASVTTSLLIGRTVDEILAFDTNEIIQVLGNLPNKKGYCLGLVEQALRSAVEDYYKKLEKEQQE
;
A
#
# COMPACT_ATOMS: atom_id res chain seq x y z
N MET A 1 14.04 -10.84 14.24
CA MET A 1 13.98 -9.61 15.05
C MET A 1 13.95 -8.38 14.13
N TYR A 2 13.16 -7.39 14.46
CA TYR A 2 13.04 -6.18 13.66
C TYR A 2 14.13 -5.17 14.02
N ASN A 3 14.62 -4.42 13.00
CA ASN A 3 15.58 -3.36 13.24
C ASN A 3 14.92 -2.15 13.91
N GLU A 4 15.73 -1.18 14.34
CA GLU A 4 15.23 0.01 15.04
C GLU A 4 14.23 0.83 14.23
N LYS A 5 14.44 0.93 12.91
CA LYS A 5 13.56 1.71 12.03
C LYS A 5 12.16 1.10 11.98
N ILE A 6 12.08 -0.22 11.87
CA ILE A 6 10.80 -0.93 11.86
C ILE A 6 10.10 -0.76 13.21
N VAL A 7 10.84 -0.93 14.32
CA VAL A 7 10.28 -0.76 15.66
C VAL A 7 9.72 0.65 15.85
N GLU A 8 10.45 1.66 15.40
CA GLU A 8 10.02 3.05 15.47
C GLU A 8 8.71 3.28 14.72
N ILE A 9 8.59 2.73 13.52
CA ILE A 9 7.37 2.86 12.72
C ILE A 9 6.20 2.14 13.39
N LEU A 10 6.45 0.96 13.98
CA LEU A 10 5.40 0.19 14.65
C LEU A 10 4.87 0.89 15.90
N GLN A 11 5.66 1.72 16.55
CA GLN A 11 5.21 2.49 17.72
C GLN A 11 4.18 3.55 17.34
N ASN A 12 4.27 4.09 16.12
CA ASN A 12 3.33 5.10 15.65
C ASN A 12 3.20 5.01 14.13
N PRO A 13 2.51 3.96 13.62
CA PRO A 13 2.36 3.79 12.17
C PRO A 13 1.51 4.90 11.58
N LYS A 14 1.95 5.43 10.45
CA LYS A 14 1.24 6.49 9.73
C LYS A 14 0.26 5.92 8.73
N ASN A 15 -0.81 6.66 8.49
CA ASN A 15 -1.77 6.39 7.42
C ASN A 15 -2.61 5.12 7.66
N VAL A 16 -2.81 4.74 8.91
CA VAL A 16 -3.70 3.63 9.26
C VAL A 16 -5.15 4.10 9.17
N GLY A 17 -5.98 3.34 8.48
CA GLY A 17 -7.41 3.62 8.41
C GLY A 17 -7.99 3.51 7.01
N ILE A 18 -9.16 4.07 6.85
CA ILE A 18 -9.87 4.11 5.56
C ILE A 18 -10.01 5.55 5.09
N ILE A 19 -10.24 5.71 3.78
CA ILE A 19 -10.60 7.01 3.21
C ILE A 19 -12.03 6.89 2.72
N LYS A 20 -12.91 7.68 3.29
CA LYS A 20 -14.30 7.70 2.85
C LYS A 20 -14.36 8.31 1.44
N GLY A 21 -14.98 7.59 0.51
CA GLY A 21 -15.04 8.04 -0.88
C GLY A 21 -13.77 7.76 -1.69
N ALA A 22 -12.87 6.92 -1.19
CA ALA A 22 -11.67 6.56 -1.94
C ALA A 22 -12.04 6.07 -3.35
N ASN A 23 -11.29 6.53 -4.35
CA ASN A 23 -11.56 6.15 -5.72
C ASN A 23 -10.59 5.11 -6.28
N ALA A 24 -9.68 4.61 -5.45
CA ALA A 24 -8.79 3.52 -5.81
C ALA A 24 -8.57 2.67 -4.57
N VAL A 25 -9.28 1.55 -4.49
CA VAL A 25 -9.18 0.63 -3.34
C VAL A 25 -8.63 -0.69 -3.86
N GLY A 26 -7.49 -1.11 -3.32
CA GLY A 26 -6.85 -2.34 -3.73
C GLY A 26 -6.63 -3.28 -2.57
N LYS A 27 -6.67 -4.57 -2.85
CA LYS A 27 -6.55 -5.62 -1.83
C LYS A 27 -5.63 -6.72 -2.33
N ALA A 28 -4.83 -7.24 -1.42
CA ALA A 28 -4.03 -8.44 -1.65
C ALA A 28 -4.11 -9.35 -0.45
N CYS A 29 -4.10 -10.65 -0.70
CA CYS A 29 -4.12 -11.67 0.35
C CYS A 29 -2.96 -12.63 0.13
N SER A 30 -2.34 -13.06 1.23
CA SER A 30 -1.33 -14.10 1.19
C SER A 30 -1.99 -15.47 1.38
N ASP A 31 -1.70 -16.41 0.48
CA ASP A 31 -2.20 -17.78 0.58
C ASP A 31 -1.51 -18.55 1.71
N VAL A 32 -0.30 -18.13 2.08
CA VAL A 32 0.54 -18.87 3.03
C VAL A 32 0.25 -18.49 4.47
N CYS A 33 0.03 -17.19 4.73
CA CYS A 33 -0.05 -16.66 6.09
C CYS A 33 -1.39 -16.04 6.44
N SER A 34 -2.35 -16.11 5.55
CA SER A 34 -3.68 -15.49 5.72
C SER A 34 -3.61 -13.96 5.94
N ASP A 35 -2.49 -13.35 5.58
CA ASP A 35 -2.33 -11.91 5.68
C ASP A 35 -3.17 -11.20 4.62
N ILE A 36 -3.73 -10.07 4.99
CA ILE A 36 -4.53 -9.24 4.10
C ILE A 36 -3.99 -7.82 4.14
N LEU A 37 -3.79 -7.23 2.97
CA LEU A 37 -3.37 -5.83 2.83
C LEU A 37 -4.39 -5.12 1.96
N LYS A 38 -4.88 -3.99 2.44
CA LYS A 38 -5.83 -3.18 1.70
C LYS A 38 -5.37 -1.73 1.70
N PHE A 39 -5.25 -1.16 0.49
CA PHE A 39 -4.92 0.26 0.31
C PHE A 39 -6.15 1.04 -0.08
N TYR A 40 -6.29 2.22 0.50
CA TYR A 40 -7.30 3.21 0.15
C TYR A 40 -6.58 4.43 -0.39
N LEU A 41 -6.79 4.75 -1.66
CA LEU A 41 -6.15 5.90 -2.28
C LEU A 41 -7.21 6.88 -2.78
N MET A 42 -6.93 8.16 -2.60
CA MET A 42 -7.68 9.21 -3.24
C MET A 42 -6.80 9.79 -4.33
N ILE A 43 -7.25 9.68 -5.57
CA ILE A 43 -6.52 10.15 -6.74
C ILE A 43 -7.30 11.33 -7.34
N ASP A 44 -6.62 12.47 -7.49
CA ASP A 44 -7.19 13.68 -8.06
C ASP A 44 -6.29 14.14 -9.19
N ASP A 45 -6.88 14.34 -10.37
CA ASP A 45 -6.15 14.73 -11.57
C ASP A 45 -4.97 13.80 -11.86
N GLY A 46 -5.19 12.49 -11.66
CA GLY A 46 -4.18 11.47 -11.92
C GLY A 46 -3.08 11.34 -10.88
N VAL A 47 -3.17 12.07 -9.77
CA VAL A 47 -2.13 12.10 -8.72
C VAL A 47 -2.73 11.67 -7.38
N VAL A 48 -2.01 10.86 -6.62
CA VAL A 48 -2.41 10.43 -5.28
C VAL A 48 -2.31 11.62 -4.33
N ILE A 49 -3.43 12.04 -3.74
CA ILE A 49 -3.46 13.13 -2.78
C ILE A 49 -3.61 12.63 -1.34
N GLU A 50 -4.11 11.42 -1.16
CA GLU A 50 -4.25 10.80 0.15
C GLU A 50 -4.11 9.29 0.02
N ALA A 51 -3.47 8.64 0.98
CA ALA A 51 -3.28 7.20 0.99
C ALA A 51 -3.37 6.68 2.42
N LYS A 52 -4.16 5.63 2.61
CA LYS A 52 -4.29 4.94 3.90
C LYS A 52 -4.33 3.44 3.67
N PHE A 53 -4.17 2.68 4.75
CA PHE A 53 -4.19 1.23 4.65
C PHE A 53 -4.86 0.59 5.85
N LYS A 54 -5.32 -0.63 5.62
CA LYS A 54 -5.67 -1.56 6.69
C LYS A 54 -4.98 -2.89 6.40
N THR A 55 -4.53 -3.53 7.45
CA THR A 55 -3.91 -4.84 7.37
C THR A 55 -4.54 -5.80 8.35
N PHE A 56 -4.52 -7.06 7.99
CA PHE A 56 -4.74 -8.16 8.91
C PHE A 56 -3.53 -9.08 8.75
N GLY A 57 -2.65 -9.09 9.75
CA GLY A 57 -1.39 -9.84 9.63
C GLY A 57 -0.36 -9.35 10.63
N GLY A 58 0.88 -9.69 10.38
CA GLY A 58 1.97 -9.41 11.30
C GLY A 58 2.53 -8.00 11.24
N SER A 59 3.44 -7.72 12.16
CA SER A 59 4.05 -6.40 12.31
C SER A 59 4.83 -5.94 11.08
N ALA A 60 5.50 -6.88 10.39
CA ALA A 60 6.25 -6.54 9.18
C ALA A 60 5.34 -5.92 8.11
N LEU A 61 4.14 -6.47 7.95
CA LEU A 61 3.18 -5.96 6.96
C LEU A 61 2.69 -4.55 7.33
N ILE A 62 2.49 -4.29 8.62
CA ILE A 62 2.10 -2.95 9.09
C ILE A 62 3.18 -1.94 8.75
N ALA A 63 4.44 -2.26 9.04
CA ALA A 63 5.56 -1.35 8.76
C ALA A 63 5.71 -1.10 7.26
N VAL A 64 5.62 -2.15 6.45
CA VAL A 64 5.71 -2.06 4.99
C VAL A 64 4.59 -1.20 4.44
N ALA A 65 3.35 -1.41 4.88
CA ALA A 65 2.20 -0.65 4.40
C ALA A 65 2.27 0.82 4.81
N SER A 66 2.72 1.10 6.02
CA SER A 66 2.87 2.47 6.50
C SER A 66 3.86 3.26 5.63
N VAL A 67 5.02 2.68 5.35
CA VAL A 67 6.01 3.30 4.47
C VAL A 67 5.47 3.46 3.06
N THR A 68 4.84 2.41 2.53
CA THR A 68 4.29 2.43 1.17
C THR A 68 3.31 3.59 0.99
N THR A 69 2.35 3.74 1.88
CA THR A 69 1.35 4.81 1.76
C THR A 69 2.00 6.20 1.79
N SER A 70 3.02 6.39 2.62
CA SER A 70 3.75 7.66 2.65
C SER A 70 4.48 7.93 1.34
N LEU A 71 5.01 6.88 0.70
CA LEU A 71 5.73 7.00 -0.57
C LEU A 71 4.79 7.23 -1.76
N LEU A 72 3.53 6.82 -1.66
CA LEU A 72 2.58 6.94 -2.76
C LEU A 72 2.03 8.35 -2.94
N ILE A 73 1.97 9.14 -1.88
CA ILE A 73 1.41 10.48 -1.94
C ILE A 73 2.24 11.35 -2.89
N GLY A 74 1.57 11.99 -3.85
CA GLY A 74 2.22 12.81 -4.87
C GLY A 74 2.60 12.06 -6.14
N ARG A 75 2.39 10.75 -6.20
CA ARG A 75 2.71 9.95 -7.39
C ARG A 75 1.53 9.85 -8.33
N THR A 76 1.83 9.72 -9.62
CA THR A 76 0.82 9.51 -10.65
C THR A 76 0.41 8.03 -10.67
N VAL A 77 -0.71 7.74 -11.36
CA VAL A 77 -1.18 6.37 -11.55
C VAL A 77 -0.12 5.51 -12.24
N ASP A 78 0.56 6.05 -13.26
CA ASP A 78 1.62 5.31 -13.95
C ASP A 78 2.78 5.00 -13.00
N GLU A 79 3.11 5.93 -12.11
CA GLU A 79 4.17 5.73 -11.12
C GLU A 79 3.78 4.67 -10.07
N ILE A 80 2.49 4.55 -9.76
CA ILE A 80 2.00 3.47 -8.88
C ILE A 80 2.24 2.12 -9.55
N LEU A 81 1.92 1.98 -10.84
CA LEU A 81 2.13 0.72 -11.57
C LEU A 81 3.60 0.36 -11.71
N ALA A 82 4.48 1.37 -11.78
CA ALA A 82 5.91 1.18 -11.88
C ALA A 82 6.63 1.22 -10.54
N PHE A 83 5.88 1.18 -9.43
CA PHE A 83 6.44 1.33 -8.09
C PHE A 83 7.48 0.26 -7.80
N ASP A 84 8.67 0.69 -7.40
CA ASP A 84 9.77 -0.19 -7.04
C ASP A 84 9.76 -0.45 -5.53
N THR A 85 9.47 -1.68 -5.14
CA THR A 85 9.40 -2.06 -3.72
C THR A 85 10.75 -1.92 -3.00
N ASN A 86 11.86 -1.79 -3.74
CA ASN A 86 13.15 -1.49 -3.12
C ASN A 86 13.13 -0.13 -2.41
N GLU A 87 12.27 0.80 -2.80
CA GLU A 87 12.12 2.07 -2.09
C GLU A 87 11.67 1.85 -0.65
N ILE A 88 10.85 0.83 -0.42
CA ILE A 88 10.39 0.46 0.93
C ILE A 88 11.59 -0.02 1.75
N ILE A 89 12.42 -0.87 1.16
CA ILE A 89 13.60 -1.42 1.82
C ILE A 89 14.62 -0.31 2.12
N GLN A 90 14.74 0.69 1.26
CA GLN A 90 15.62 1.82 1.52
C GLN A 90 15.21 2.62 2.76
N VAL A 91 13.91 2.69 3.04
CA VAL A 91 13.40 3.37 4.24
C VAL A 91 13.49 2.48 5.47
N LEU A 92 13.07 1.22 5.35
CA LEU A 92 12.96 0.30 6.49
C LEU A 92 14.25 -0.41 6.84
N GLY A 93 15.17 -0.55 5.88
CA GLY A 93 16.24 -1.51 5.98
C GLY A 93 15.73 -2.91 5.62
N ASN A 94 16.55 -3.92 5.82
CA ASN A 94 16.20 -5.28 5.43
C ASN A 94 15.10 -5.84 6.32
N LEU A 95 14.13 -6.51 5.68
CA LEU A 95 13.09 -7.24 6.41
C LEU A 95 13.68 -8.53 6.99
N PRO A 96 13.13 -9.00 8.12
CA PRO A 96 13.53 -10.30 8.67
C PRO A 96 13.33 -11.42 7.64
N ASN A 97 14.09 -12.49 7.80
CA ASN A 97 13.94 -13.67 6.96
C ASN A 97 12.49 -14.14 6.91
N LYS A 98 12.03 -14.54 5.74
CA LYS A 98 10.67 -15.04 5.48
C LYS A 98 9.59 -13.94 5.49
N LYS A 99 9.97 -12.66 5.60
CA LYS A 99 8.99 -11.56 5.56
C LYS A 99 9.00 -10.81 4.21
N GLY A 100 9.86 -11.22 3.27
CA GLY A 100 9.91 -10.60 1.95
C GLY A 100 8.62 -10.71 1.15
N TYR A 101 7.75 -11.67 1.48
CA TYR A 101 6.44 -11.82 0.81
C TYR A 101 5.58 -10.57 0.94
N CYS A 102 5.83 -9.74 1.96
CA CYS A 102 5.09 -8.49 2.15
C CYS A 102 5.23 -7.55 0.95
N LEU A 103 6.39 -7.57 0.29
CA LEU A 103 6.63 -6.73 -0.89
C LEU A 103 5.77 -7.19 -2.07
N GLY A 104 5.59 -8.49 -2.23
CA GLY A 104 4.68 -9.03 -3.25
C GLY A 104 3.23 -8.66 -3.01
N LEU A 105 2.81 -8.63 -1.74
CA LEU A 105 1.46 -8.18 -1.38
C LEU A 105 1.26 -6.70 -1.75
N VAL A 106 2.28 -5.87 -1.53
CA VAL A 106 2.21 -4.46 -1.93
C VAL A 106 1.98 -4.34 -3.43
N GLU A 107 2.76 -5.06 -4.24
CA GLU A 107 2.61 -5.03 -5.70
C GLU A 107 1.21 -5.45 -6.13
N GLN A 108 0.68 -6.53 -5.56
CA GLN A 108 -0.66 -7.01 -5.87
C GLN A 108 -1.73 -6.00 -5.47
N ALA A 109 -1.62 -5.42 -4.27
CA ALA A 109 -2.60 -4.47 -3.79
C ALA A 109 -2.58 -3.16 -4.61
N LEU A 110 -1.41 -2.71 -5.03
CA LEU A 110 -1.30 -1.51 -5.86
C LEU A 110 -1.90 -1.75 -7.25
N ARG A 111 -1.65 -2.91 -7.84
CA ARG A 111 -2.24 -3.26 -9.14
C ARG A 111 -3.77 -3.32 -9.03
N SER A 112 -4.26 -3.94 -7.95
CA SER A 112 -5.68 -4.01 -7.65
C SER A 112 -6.31 -2.61 -7.50
N ALA A 113 -5.61 -1.69 -6.83
CA ALA A 113 -6.08 -0.32 -6.63
C ALA A 113 -6.19 0.43 -7.96
N VAL A 114 -5.22 0.28 -8.85
CA VAL A 114 -5.24 0.93 -10.15
C VAL A 114 -6.38 0.38 -11.01
N GLU A 115 -6.61 -0.94 -10.98
CA GLU A 115 -7.74 -1.55 -11.68
C GLU A 115 -9.07 -0.97 -11.18
N ASP A 116 -9.22 -0.83 -9.87
CA ASP A 116 -10.43 -0.24 -9.27
C ASP A 116 -10.62 1.21 -9.71
N TYR A 117 -9.53 1.97 -9.76
CA TYR A 117 -9.55 3.37 -10.21
C TYR A 117 -10.09 3.49 -11.64
N TYR A 118 -9.56 2.67 -12.56
CA TYR A 118 -10.01 2.71 -13.95
C TYR A 118 -11.45 2.24 -14.12
N LYS A 119 -11.88 1.25 -13.36
CA LYS A 119 -13.28 0.81 -13.37
C LYS A 119 -14.24 1.92 -12.94
N LYS A 120 -13.86 2.67 -11.91
CA LYS A 120 -14.68 3.79 -11.43
C LYS A 120 -14.71 4.94 -12.43
N LEU A 121 -13.59 5.20 -13.12
CA LEU A 121 -13.55 6.20 -14.18
C LEU A 121 -14.47 5.84 -15.36
N GLU A 122 -14.48 4.57 -15.77
CA GLU A 122 -15.36 4.10 -16.84
C GLU A 122 -16.83 4.30 -16.47
N LYS A 123 -17.21 4.02 -15.23
CA LYS A 123 -18.56 4.22 -14.74
C LYS A 123 -18.97 5.69 -14.81
N GLU A 124 -18.09 6.60 -14.41
CA GLU A 124 -18.35 8.03 -14.48
C GLU A 124 -18.55 8.51 -15.92
N GLN A 125 -17.77 7.97 -16.85
CA GLN A 125 -17.86 8.34 -18.26
C GLN A 125 -19.12 7.82 -18.94
N GLN A 126 -19.72 6.75 -18.43
CA GLN A 126 -20.96 6.17 -18.98
C GLN A 126 -22.21 6.88 -18.49
N GLU A 127 -22.11 7.67 -17.46
CA GLU A 127 -23.20 8.51 -16.97
C GLU A 127 -23.22 9.84 -17.71
#